data_01b831fe2c30b4950d1a2ae464a15380
#
_entry.id   01b831fe2c30b4950d1a2ae464a15380
#
_cell.length_a   1.000
_cell.length_b   1.000
_cell.length_c   1.000
_cell.angle_alpha   90.00
_cell.angle_beta   90.00
_cell.angle_gamma   90.00
#
_symmetry.space_group_name_H-M   'P 1'
#
loop_
_entity.id
_entity.type
_entity.pdbx_description
1 polymer ?
#
loop_
_entity_poly.entity_id
_entity_poly.type
_entity_poly.pdbx_seq_one_letter_code
_entity_poly.pdbx_strand_id
1 'polypeptide(L)'
;MFTGIIEDLGVVVSLEREATNLHLTVQSRLASALKIDQSVSHNGVCLTVVDCNAASYTVTAIKETLDKTNLNSLTEGAIVNLERGLKLGDRLDGHMVQGHIDQIGTCVGIQSQNGSWTYNFEYDPTLGNITIEKGSVTVNGVSLTVVYSKNNGFSVAIIPYTYKHTNFKPINLLAYQPTNLLNYLLTY
;
A
#
# COMPACT_ATOMS: atom_id res chain seq x y z
N MET A 1 13.47 -1.88 0.66
CA MET A 1 12.82 -3.11 0.17
C MET A 1 11.91 -3.62 1.27
N PHE A 2 10.78 -4.25 0.90
CA PHE A 2 9.70 -4.70 1.79
C PHE A 2 9.23 -6.09 1.38
N THR A 3 8.30 -6.67 2.11
CA THR A 3 7.75 -8.01 1.87
C THR A 3 6.26 -8.00 1.48
N GLY A 4 5.57 -6.88 1.72
CA GLY A 4 4.12 -6.77 1.59
C GLY A 4 3.36 -7.39 2.76
N ILE A 5 4.02 -7.60 3.90
CA ILE A 5 3.40 -8.03 5.15
C ILE A 5 3.24 -6.82 6.05
N ILE A 6 2.01 -6.43 6.29
CA ILE A 6 1.70 -5.23 7.07
C ILE A 6 2.00 -5.44 8.55
N GLU A 7 2.81 -4.54 9.12
CA GLU A 7 3.18 -4.58 10.55
C GLU A 7 2.23 -3.78 11.44
N ASP A 8 1.68 -2.66 10.91
CA ASP A 8 0.78 -1.78 11.67
C ASP A 8 -0.17 -1.02 10.74
N LEU A 9 -1.24 -0.50 11.33
CA LEU A 9 -2.13 0.49 10.71
C LEU A 9 -1.83 1.85 11.33
N GLY A 10 -1.30 2.76 10.51
CA GLY A 10 -1.05 4.13 10.91
C GLY A 10 -2.25 5.03 10.67
N VAL A 11 -2.38 6.06 11.50
CA VAL A 11 -3.39 7.12 11.31
C VAL A 11 -2.68 8.39 10.88
N VAL A 12 -3.08 8.98 9.76
CA VAL A 12 -2.59 10.28 9.30
C VAL A 12 -3.11 11.35 10.24
N VAL A 13 -2.23 12.05 10.94
CA VAL A 13 -2.60 13.08 11.94
C VAL A 13 -2.33 14.50 11.47
N SER A 14 -1.46 14.67 10.46
CA SER A 14 -1.23 15.97 9.81
C SER A 14 -0.80 15.77 8.36
N LEU A 15 -1.20 16.72 7.52
CA LEU A 15 -0.83 16.82 6.10
C LEU A 15 -0.43 18.27 5.82
N GLU A 16 0.85 18.53 5.66
CA GLU A 16 1.38 19.88 5.43
C GLU A 16 2.04 19.97 4.06
N ARG A 17 1.63 20.97 3.27
CA ARG A 17 2.23 21.22 1.95
C ARG A 17 3.35 22.23 2.05
N GLU A 18 4.50 21.86 1.50
CA GLU A 18 5.64 22.75 1.27
C GLU A 18 5.99 22.73 -0.22
N ALA A 19 5.69 23.83 -0.90
CA ALA A 19 5.80 23.92 -2.36
C ALA A 19 5.03 22.77 -3.06
N THR A 20 5.73 21.86 -3.73
CA THR A 20 5.14 20.69 -4.41
C THR A 20 5.18 19.42 -3.56
N ASN A 21 5.81 19.48 -2.39
CA ASN A 21 5.93 18.34 -1.49
C ASN A 21 4.74 18.24 -0.53
N LEU A 22 4.52 17.05 0.01
CA LEU A 22 3.55 16.78 1.06
C LEU A 22 4.27 16.11 2.23
N HIS A 23 4.25 16.73 3.38
CA HIS A 23 4.70 16.14 4.63
C HIS A 23 3.52 15.44 5.27
N LEU A 24 3.68 14.12 5.51
CA LEU A 24 2.68 13.29 6.18
C LEU A 24 3.20 12.96 7.58
N THR A 25 2.46 13.37 8.62
CA THR A 25 2.71 12.90 9.98
C THR A 25 1.75 11.77 10.30
N VAL A 26 2.31 10.63 10.69
CA VAL A 26 1.58 9.38 10.92
C VAL A 26 1.76 8.92 12.37
N GLN A 27 0.66 8.74 13.08
CA GLN A 27 0.64 8.08 14.38
C GLN A 27 0.64 6.57 14.20
N SER A 28 1.56 5.86 14.88
CA SER A 28 1.72 4.42 14.76
C SER A 28 2.48 3.85 15.96
N ARG A 29 2.22 2.59 16.28
CA ARG A 29 3.01 1.84 17.28
C ARG A 29 4.47 1.64 16.84
N LEU A 30 4.74 1.70 15.55
CA LEU A 30 6.09 1.58 14.99
C LEU A 30 6.95 2.80 15.30
N ALA A 31 6.34 3.98 15.56
CA ALA A 31 7.05 5.25 15.71
C ALA A 31 8.19 5.19 16.72
N SER A 32 7.98 4.55 17.88
CA SER A 32 9.00 4.43 18.95
C SER A 32 10.23 3.62 18.54
N ALA A 33 10.14 2.81 17.49
CA ALA A 33 11.24 1.96 16.99
C ALA A 33 11.89 2.54 15.71
N LEU A 34 11.34 3.64 15.17
CA LEU A 34 11.86 4.30 13.97
C LEU A 34 12.98 5.29 14.30
N LYS A 35 13.81 5.56 13.30
CA LYS A 35 14.85 6.59 13.31
C LYS A 35 14.78 7.39 12.02
N ILE A 36 15.25 8.64 12.06
CA ILE A 36 15.46 9.45 10.87
C ILE A 36 16.33 8.67 9.87
N ASP A 37 16.09 8.86 8.58
CA ASP A 37 16.69 8.17 7.41
C ASP A 37 16.23 6.72 7.20
N GLN A 38 15.37 6.17 8.04
CA GLN A 38 14.78 4.84 7.77
C GLN A 38 13.64 4.92 6.75
N SER A 39 13.51 3.86 5.95
CA SER A 39 12.41 3.70 5.01
C SER A 39 11.23 2.98 5.66
N VAL A 40 10.04 3.53 5.44
CA VAL A 40 8.75 2.92 5.80
C VAL A 40 7.85 2.91 4.58
N SER A 41 7.17 1.82 4.33
CA SER A 41 6.14 1.69 3.29
C SER A 41 4.80 2.21 3.81
N HIS A 42 4.17 3.13 3.07
CA HIS A 42 2.85 3.70 3.34
C HIS A 42 1.91 3.33 2.20
N ASN A 43 0.98 2.42 2.43
CA ASN A 43 0.17 1.84 1.35
C ASN A 43 1.03 1.34 0.17
N GLY A 44 2.19 0.75 0.45
CA GLY A 44 3.13 0.28 -0.56
C GLY A 44 4.14 1.32 -1.05
N VAL A 45 4.00 2.59 -0.69
CA VAL A 45 4.90 3.67 -1.10
C VAL A 45 6.07 3.78 -0.12
N CYS A 46 7.29 3.58 -0.59
CA CYS A 46 8.51 3.77 0.20
C CYS A 46 8.77 5.26 0.43
N LEU A 47 8.76 5.68 1.69
CA LEU A 47 9.09 7.05 2.10
C LEU A 47 10.13 7.03 3.22
N THR A 48 10.96 8.07 3.26
CA THR A 48 12.00 8.23 4.27
C THR A 48 11.48 9.02 5.47
N VAL A 49 11.75 8.53 6.67
CA VAL A 49 11.45 9.23 7.93
C VAL A 49 12.34 10.46 8.04
N VAL A 50 11.74 11.63 8.17
CA VAL A 50 12.45 12.92 8.31
C VAL A 50 12.38 13.48 9.73
N ASP A 51 11.38 13.07 10.51
CA ASP A 51 11.22 13.39 11.94
C ASP A 51 10.48 12.26 12.64
N CYS A 52 10.76 12.03 13.93
CA CYS A 52 10.06 11.01 14.71
C CYS A 52 10.11 11.28 16.22
N ASN A 53 9.06 10.83 16.90
CA ASN A 53 8.96 10.79 18.35
C ASN A 53 8.36 9.44 18.80
N ALA A 54 8.04 9.28 20.09
CA ALA A 54 7.54 8.01 20.61
C ALA A 54 6.16 7.57 20.05
N ALA A 55 5.35 8.49 19.51
CA ALA A 55 3.98 8.21 19.11
C ALA A 55 3.72 8.40 17.62
N SER A 56 4.51 9.25 16.94
CA SER A 56 4.32 9.61 15.53
C SER A 56 5.66 9.85 14.84
N TYR A 57 5.62 9.86 13.53
CA TYR A 57 6.76 10.21 12.69
C TYR A 57 6.27 10.95 11.43
N THR A 58 7.17 11.70 10.81
CA THR A 58 6.87 12.46 9.58
C THR A 58 7.71 11.92 8.43
N VAL A 59 7.08 11.82 7.27
CA VAL A 59 7.70 11.48 5.99
C VAL A 59 7.35 12.53 4.95
N THR A 60 8.16 12.65 3.90
CA THR A 60 7.94 13.60 2.82
C THR A 60 7.70 12.88 1.49
N ALA A 61 6.58 13.15 0.85
CA ALA A 61 6.28 12.71 -0.51
C ALA A 61 6.52 13.88 -1.48
N ILE A 62 7.37 13.67 -2.49
CA ILE A 62 7.63 14.64 -3.55
C ILE A 62 6.54 14.58 -4.62
N LYS A 63 6.48 15.61 -5.48
CA LYS A 63 5.47 15.72 -6.53
C LYS A 63 5.33 14.44 -7.39
N GLU A 64 6.44 13.84 -7.83
CA GLU A 64 6.41 12.62 -8.64
C GLU A 64 5.70 11.47 -7.90
N THR A 65 5.97 11.30 -6.62
CA THR A 65 5.33 10.29 -5.78
C THR A 65 3.83 10.57 -5.64
N LEU A 66 3.45 11.83 -5.44
CA LEU A 66 2.05 12.24 -5.31
C LEU A 66 1.25 12.04 -6.60
N ASP A 67 1.89 12.26 -7.76
CA ASP A 67 1.24 12.11 -9.07
C ASP A 67 0.99 10.61 -9.42
N LYS A 68 1.82 9.70 -8.90
CA LYS A 68 1.78 8.27 -9.23
C LYS A 68 1.10 7.40 -8.17
N THR A 69 0.69 7.97 -7.04
CA THR A 69 0.20 7.20 -5.90
C THR A 69 -1.09 7.79 -5.33
N ASN A 70 -1.77 7.00 -4.50
CA ASN A 70 -2.97 7.45 -3.79
C ASN A 70 -2.67 8.36 -2.59
N LEU A 71 -1.40 8.69 -2.29
CA LEU A 71 -1.05 9.52 -1.14
C LEU A 71 -1.61 10.94 -1.25
N ASN A 72 -1.75 11.46 -2.48
CA ASN A 72 -2.32 12.79 -2.71
C ASN A 72 -3.81 12.90 -2.35
N SER A 73 -4.52 11.78 -2.24
CA SER A 73 -5.94 11.71 -1.86
C SER A 73 -6.15 11.47 -0.35
N LEU A 74 -5.09 11.31 0.42
CA LEU A 74 -5.20 11.12 1.87
C LEU A 74 -5.73 12.37 2.56
N THR A 75 -6.45 12.15 3.64
CA THR A 75 -6.95 13.20 4.55
C THR A 75 -6.51 12.87 5.97
N GLU A 76 -6.56 13.85 6.87
CA GLU A 76 -6.39 13.59 8.29
C GLU A 76 -7.43 12.58 8.78
N GLY A 77 -7.01 11.67 9.62
CA GLY A 77 -7.79 10.51 10.05
C GLY A 77 -7.75 9.30 9.10
N ALA A 78 -7.16 9.43 7.91
CA ALA A 78 -7.00 8.30 7.01
C ALA A 78 -6.12 7.20 7.61
N ILE A 79 -6.47 5.95 7.35
CA ILE A 79 -5.72 4.77 7.80
C ILE A 79 -4.83 4.28 6.66
N VAL A 80 -3.53 4.12 6.94
CA VAL A 80 -2.53 3.62 6.00
C VAL A 80 -1.89 2.34 6.49
N ASN A 81 -1.67 1.39 5.58
CA ASN A 81 -0.89 0.19 5.83
C ASN A 81 0.58 0.54 5.97
N LEU A 82 1.24 0.05 7.01
CA LEU A 82 2.64 0.34 7.30
C LEU A 82 3.48 -0.92 7.37
N GLU A 83 4.67 -0.85 6.75
CA GLU A 83 5.70 -1.88 6.84
C GLU A 83 7.07 -1.19 6.88
N ARG A 84 7.94 -1.59 7.81
CA ARG A 84 9.34 -1.11 7.87
C ARG A 84 10.19 -1.80 6.81
N GLY A 85 11.28 -1.16 6.43
CA GLY A 85 12.26 -1.76 5.54
C GLY A 85 12.79 -3.10 6.08
N LEU A 86 12.85 -4.10 5.19
CA LEU A 86 13.37 -5.45 5.47
C LEU A 86 14.84 -5.36 5.90
N LYS A 87 15.22 -6.06 6.97
CA LYS A 87 16.60 -6.19 7.41
C LYS A 87 17.25 -7.41 6.77
N LEU A 88 18.57 -7.36 6.62
CA LEU A 88 19.32 -8.53 6.16
C LEU A 88 19.16 -9.69 7.15
N GLY A 89 18.70 -10.84 6.67
CA GLY A 89 18.44 -12.03 7.47
C GLY A 89 16.98 -12.18 7.94
N ASP A 90 16.12 -11.20 7.72
CA ASP A 90 14.68 -11.35 7.97
C ASP A 90 14.04 -12.35 7.00
N ARG A 91 12.90 -12.91 7.41
CA ARG A 91 12.11 -13.82 6.56
C ARG A 91 11.37 -13.04 5.48
N LEU A 92 11.27 -13.63 4.30
CA LEU A 92 10.45 -13.15 3.19
C LEU A 92 9.10 -13.89 3.19
N ASP A 93 8.18 -13.50 4.06
CA ASP A 93 6.88 -14.19 4.21
C ASP A 93 5.83 -13.77 3.14
N GLY A 94 6.08 -12.69 2.41
CA GLY A 94 5.31 -12.26 1.24
C GLY A 94 6.08 -12.45 -0.07
N HIS A 95 6.36 -11.36 -0.78
CA HIS A 95 7.26 -11.36 -1.93
C HIS A 95 8.16 -10.12 -1.89
N MET A 96 9.11 -10.00 -2.79
CA MET A 96 10.01 -8.84 -2.82
C MET A 96 9.23 -7.61 -3.30
N VAL A 97 9.14 -6.57 -2.49
CA VAL A 97 8.42 -5.32 -2.77
C VAL A 97 9.40 -4.15 -2.67
N GLN A 98 9.57 -3.40 -3.77
CA GLN A 98 10.50 -2.27 -3.79
C GLN A 98 9.93 -1.02 -3.10
N GLY A 99 8.62 -0.83 -3.15
CA GLY A 99 7.94 0.35 -2.64
C GLY A 99 7.83 1.48 -3.67
N HIS A 100 8.03 1.18 -4.95
CA HIS A 100 7.84 2.10 -6.08
C HIS A 100 6.59 1.69 -6.83
N ILE A 101 5.57 2.52 -6.80
CA ILE A 101 4.24 2.21 -7.35
C ILE A 101 4.29 2.25 -8.87
N ASP A 102 3.74 1.23 -9.52
CA ASP A 102 3.63 1.17 -10.97
C ASP A 102 2.48 2.05 -11.46
N GLN A 103 1.31 1.94 -10.83
CA GLN A 103 0.15 2.77 -11.12
C GLN A 103 -0.89 2.71 -10.01
N ILE A 104 -1.89 3.58 -10.11
CA ILE A 104 -3.11 3.53 -9.30
C ILE A 104 -4.13 2.63 -10.00
N GLY A 105 -4.72 1.71 -9.24
CA GLY A 105 -5.89 0.95 -9.66
C GLY A 105 -7.13 1.37 -8.90
N THR A 106 -8.28 0.98 -9.41
CA THR A 106 -9.58 1.23 -8.78
C THR A 106 -10.22 -0.08 -8.36
N CYS A 107 -10.63 -0.20 -7.09
CA CYS A 107 -11.47 -1.30 -6.64
C CYS A 107 -12.89 -1.10 -7.21
N VAL A 108 -13.29 -1.97 -8.15
CA VAL A 108 -14.58 -1.88 -8.84
C VAL A 108 -15.64 -2.83 -8.30
N GLY A 109 -15.28 -3.70 -7.37
CA GLY A 109 -16.26 -4.59 -6.75
C GLY A 109 -15.67 -5.44 -5.63
N ILE A 110 -16.50 -5.72 -4.63
CA ILE A 110 -16.18 -6.59 -3.51
C ILE A 110 -17.32 -7.58 -3.34
N GLN A 111 -16.99 -8.86 -3.26
CA GLN A 111 -17.95 -9.94 -3.08
C GLN A 111 -17.60 -10.75 -1.83
N SER A 112 -18.55 -10.90 -0.92
CA SER A 112 -18.39 -11.80 0.23
C SER A 112 -18.52 -13.26 -0.21
N GLN A 113 -17.57 -14.10 0.22
CA GLN A 113 -17.44 -15.51 -0.15
C GLN A 113 -17.51 -16.41 1.10
N ASN A 114 -18.48 -16.17 1.98
CA ASN A 114 -18.74 -17.02 3.15
C ASN A 114 -17.49 -17.38 3.97
N GLY A 115 -16.70 -16.36 4.33
CA GLY A 115 -15.47 -16.51 5.12
C GLY A 115 -14.23 -15.86 4.49
N SER A 116 -14.38 -15.27 3.32
CA SER A 116 -13.38 -14.46 2.63
C SER A 116 -14.07 -13.41 1.76
N TRP A 117 -13.29 -12.57 1.11
CA TRP A 117 -13.81 -11.55 0.19
C TRP A 117 -13.01 -11.60 -1.11
N THR A 118 -13.68 -11.52 -2.24
CA THR A 118 -13.05 -11.29 -3.54
C THR A 118 -13.12 -9.80 -3.84
N TYR A 119 -11.96 -9.19 -4.10
CA TYR A 119 -11.80 -7.81 -4.52
C TYR A 119 -11.44 -7.78 -5.99
N ASN A 120 -12.14 -6.98 -6.78
CA ASN A 120 -11.89 -6.79 -8.20
C ASN A 120 -11.30 -5.40 -8.43
N PHE A 121 -10.18 -5.33 -9.13
CA PHE A 121 -9.46 -4.11 -9.44
C PHE A 121 -9.39 -3.89 -10.94
N GLU A 122 -9.48 -2.63 -11.36
CA GLU A 122 -9.19 -2.20 -12.72
C GLU A 122 -8.04 -1.19 -12.71
N TYR A 123 -7.25 -1.23 -13.78
CA TYR A 123 -6.10 -0.38 -13.99
C TYR A 123 -5.95 -0.02 -15.48
N ASP A 124 -5.11 0.99 -15.80
CA ASP A 124 -4.86 1.41 -17.16
C ASP A 124 -3.91 0.44 -17.90
N PRO A 125 -4.39 -0.33 -18.87
CA PRO A 125 -3.56 -1.28 -19.59
C PRO A 125 -2.56 -0.61 -20.55
N THR A 126 -2.73 0.69 -20.86
CA THR A 126 -1.85 1.41 -21.80
C THR A 126 -0.48 1.67 -21.21
N LEU A 127 -0.32 1.57 -19.87
CA LEU A 127 0.96 1.70 -19.18
C LEU A 127 1.85 0.44 -19.27
N GLY A 128 1.36 -0.62 -19.93
CA GLY A 128 2.14 -1.83 -20.18
C GLY A 128 2.25 -2.79 -18.99
N ASN A 129 1.62 -2.48 -17.86
CA ASN A 129 1.59 -3.39 -16.71
C ASN A 129 0.66 -4.57 -17.00
N ILE A 130 1.05 -5.75 -16.57
CA ILE A 130 0.26 -6.97 -16.70
C ILE A 130 0.23 -7.73 -15.38
N THR A 131 -0.85 -8.44 -15.10
CA THR A 131 -0.95 -9.39 -14.00
C THR A 131 -1.05 -10.81 -14.57
N ILE A 132 -0.70 -11.80 -13.74
CA ILE A 132 -0.78 -13.22 -14.13
C ILE A 132 -1.52 -13.98 -13.03
N GLU A 133 -2.44 -14.86 -13.38
CA GLU A 133 -3.09 -15.75 -12.40
C GLU A 133 -2.05 -16.55 -11.61
N LYS A 134 -2.25 -16.66 -10.31
CA LYS A 134 -1.31 -17.26 -9.34
C LYS A 134 -0.02 -16.47 -9.12
N GLY A 135 0.19 -15.37 -9.84
CA GLY A 135 1.30 -14.43 -9.57
C GLY A 135 1.06 -13.61 -8.31
N SER A 136 2.11 -12.95 -7.84
CA SER A 136 2.04 -12.02 -6.72
C SER A 136 1.74 -10.60 -7.21
N VAL A 137 0.93 -9.89 -6.47
CA VAL A 137 0.65 -8.45 -6.66
C VAL A 137 0.63 -7.76 -5.30
N THR A 138 1.08 -6.53 -5.27
CA THR A 138 0.96 -5.70 -4.07
C THR A 138 -0.16 -4.69 -4.25
N VAL A 139 -1.13 -4.70 -3.36
CA VAL A 139 -2.25 -3.74 -3.34
C VAL A 139 -2.22 -2.99 -2.02
N ASN A 140 -2.06 -1.67 -2.05
CA ASN A 140 -1.86 -0.84 -0.87
C ASN A 140 -0.80 -1.40 0.10
N GLY A 141 0.30 -1.91 -0.45
CA GLY A 141 1.40 -2.49 0.31
C GLY A 141 1.19 -3.94 0.76
N VAL A 142 0.01 -4.53 0.55
CA VAL A 142 -0.28 -5.90 0.96
C VAL A 142 0.09 -6.88 -0.14
N SER A 143 0.93 -7.87 0.15
CA SER A 143 1.28 -8.98 -0.74
C SER A 143 0.08 -9.92 -0.89
N LEU A 144 -0.39 -10.09 -2.13
CA LEU A 144 -1.56 -10.90 -2.46
C LEU A 144 -1.30 -11.78 -3.66
N THR A 145 -2.07 -12.85 -3.78
CA THR A 145 -2.07 -13.73 -4.96
C THR A 145 -3.20 -13.36 -5.90
N VAL A 146 -2.89 -13.20 -7.17
CA VAL A 146 -3.88 -12.96 -8.23
C VAL A 146 -4.71 -14.22 -8.43
N VAL A 147 -6.03 -14.11 -8.30
CA VAL A 147 -6.99 -15.20 -8.51
C VAL A 147 -7.42 -15.26 -9.97
N TYR A 148 -7.78 -14.11 -10.54
CA TYR A 148 -8.16 -13.95 -11.94
C TYR A 148 -7.44 -12.74 -12.52
N SER A 149 -7.02 -12.84 -13.77
CA SER A 149 -6.32 -11.76 -14.48
C SER A 149 -6.96 -11.51 -15.85
N LYS A 150 -7.11 -10.24 -16.21
CA LYS A 150 -7.53 -9.76 -17.52
C LYS A 150 -6.65 -8.58 -17.94
N ASN A 151 -6.74 -8.16 -19.20
CA ASN A 151 -5.89 -7.10 -19.76
C ASN A 151 -5.90 -5.78 -18.96
N ASN A 152 -7.04 -5.39 -18.40
CA ASN A 152 -7.21 -4.13 -17.67
C ASN A 152 -7.60 -4.33 -16.21
N GLY A 153 -7.31 -5.50 -15.61
CA GLY A 153 -7.69 -5.72 -14.21
C GLY A 153 -7.43 -7.13 -13.72
N PHE A 154 -7.65 -7.32 -12.44
CA PHE A 154 -7.46 -8.60 -11.75
C PHE A 154 -8.37 -8.71 -10.53
N SER A 155 -8.47 -9.91 -9.97
CA SER A 155 -9.08 -10.13 -8.67
C SER A 155 -8.12 -10.81 -7.71
N VAL A 156 -8.34 -10.53 -6.41
CA VAL A 156 -7.64 -11.19 -5.29
C VAL A 156 -8.63 -11.68 -4.26
N ALA A 157 -8.25 -12.70 -3.50
CA ALA A 157 -9.03 -13.19 -2.36
C ALA A 157 -8.41 -12.67 -1.06
N ILE A 158 -9.22 -12.03 -0.22
CA ILE A 158 -8.82 -11.50 1.09
C ILE A 158 -9.37 -12.41 2.17
N ILE A 159 -8.46 -13.01 2.96
CA ILE A 159 -8.81 -13.84 4.12
C ILE A 159 -9.16 -12.97 5.33
N PRO A 160 -9.89 -13.50 6.34
CA PRO A 160 -10.30 -12.74 7.52
C PRO A 160 -9.16 -12.05 8.27
N TYR A 161 -8.00 -12.68 8.32
CA TYR A 161 -6.83 -12.10 8.96
C TYR A 161 -6.38 -10.82 8.25
N THR A 162 -6.14 -10.88 6.92
CA THR A 162 -5.75 -9.73 6.10
C THR A 162 -6.79 -8.61 6.15
N TYR A 163 -8.07 -8.97 6.02
CA TYR A 163 -9.18 -8.02 6.14
C TYR A 163 -9.18 -7.24 7.45
N LYS A 164 -8.88 -7.92 8.57
CA LYS A 164 -8.90 -7.32 9.91
C LYS A 164 -7.66 -6.48 10.21
N HIS A 165 -6.49 -6.84 9.63
CA HIS A 165 -5.20 -6.26 9.99
C HIS A 165 -4.62 -5.33 8.93
N THR A 166 -5.40 -5.01 7.89
CA THR A 166 -5.02 -4.06 6.84
C THR A 166 -6.17 -3.09 6.54
N ASN A 167 -5.91 -2.08 5.74
CA ASN A 167 -6.94 -1.13 5.30
C ASN A 167 -7.89 -1.68 4.22
N PHE A 168 -7.94 -3.00 4.01
CA PHE A 168 -8.96 -3.67 3.20
C PHE A 168 -10.33 -3.76 3.88
N LYS A 169 -10.42 -3.51 5.18
CA LYS A 169 -11.72 -3.40 5.85
C LYS A 169 -12.52 -2.29 5.17
N PRO A 170 -13.75 -2.55 4.68
CA PRO A 170 -14.48 -1.55 3.92
C PRO A 170 -14.74 -0.31 4.76
N ILE A 171 -14.02 0.73 4.41
CA ILE A 171 -14.44 2.09 4.70
C ILE A 171 -15.50 2.37 3.65
N ASN A 172 -16.78 2.12 3.97
CA ASN A 172 -17.94 2.36 3.11
C ASN A 172 -17.79 1.89 1.64
N LEU A 173 -18.43 0.79 1.29
CA LEU A 173 -18.59 0.18 -0.04
C LEU A 173 -19.11 1.12 -1.16
N LEU A 174 -19.29 2.39 -0.91
CA LEU A 174 -19.88 3.37 -1.83
C LEU A 174 -18.86 4.28 -2.53
N ALA A 175 -17.58 4.20 -2.20
CA ALA A 175 -16.57 5.02 -2.86
C ALA A 175 -15.54 4.14 -3.57
N TYR A 176 -15.44 4.28 -4.88
CA TYR A 176 -14.30 3.82 -5.66
C TYR A 176 -13.02 4.45 -5.09
N GLN A 177 -12.29 3.70 -4.28
CA GLN A 177 -11.07 4.20 -3.65
C GLN A 177 -9.88 3.88 -4.54
N PRO A 178 -9.05 4.88 -4.87
CA PRO A 178 -7.79 4.65 -5.57
C PRO A 178 -6.86 3.81 -4.69
N THR A 179 -6.30 2.76 -5.26
CA THR A 179 -5.35 1.85 -4.60
C THR A 179 -4.02 1.84 -5.32
N ASN A 180 -2.94 1.87 -4.58
CA ASN A 180 -1.60 1.72 -5.13
C ASN A 180 -1.39 0.27 -5.59
N LEU A 181 -1.04 0.09 -6.84
CA LEU A 181 -0.71 -1.20 -7.44
C LEU A 181 0.78 -1.28 -7.72
N LEU A 182 1.38 -2.39 -7.32
CA LEU A 182 2.76 -2.71 -7.57
C LEU A 182 2.80 -4.15 -8.09
N ASN A 183 3.14 -4.31 -9.36
CA ASN A 183 3.29 -5.61 -10.00
C ASN A 183 4.75 -6.04 -9.94
N TYR A 184 4.99 -7.27 -9.55
CA TYR A 184 6.26 -7.92 -9.82
C TYR A 184 6.14 -8.71 -11.13
N LEU A 185 6.57 -8.11 -12.23
CA LEU A 185 6.97 -8.87 -13.40
C LEU A 185 8.38 -9.40 -13.13
N LEU A 186 8.48 -10.69 -12.84
CA LEU A 186 9.69 -11.41 -13.16
C LEU A 186 9.77 -11.40 -14.70
N THR A 187 10.48 -10.44 -15.27
CA THR A 187 10.93 -10.55 -16.66
C THR A 187 11.93 -11.70 -16.68
N TYR A 188 11.53 -12.82 -17.31
CA TYR A 188 12.44 -13.88 -17.72
C TYR A 188 13.21 -13.45 -18.96
#